data_024e3c1d648e0af724a85ba8e3745ed7
#
_entry.id   024e3c1d648e0af724a85ba8e3745ed7
#
_cell.length_a   1.000
_cell.length_b   1.000
_cell.length_c   1.000
_cell.angle_alpha   90.00
_cell.angle_beta   90.00
_cell.angle_gamma   90.00
#
_symmetry.space_group_name_H-M   'P 1'
#
loop_
_entity.id
_entity.type
_entity.pdbx_description
1 polymer ?
#
loop_
_entity_poly.entity_id
_entity_poly.type
_entity_poly.pdbx_seq_one_letter_code
_entity_poly.pdbx_strand_id
1 'polypeptide(L)'
;MTSTPPPRPPVRSALRDAAVAAFALWLVLFTAFVRHRNHELADRERARAQAAAAAVAAGEAPLHATSALGVVLPAEPDPRHPFLARRAVVDAAGTRALGGAEAPAADKLLYDAAARFDREGPFVGLLTDGSGRAVAAIATPRGPAIAVTAPPGSPAGLPWLMMIGLLGLGAALVTAGALSGRGALGVGAGLAVLVVPAWMWGGVALAAVAGGVAAAVAVAHGRGATERLAAGLIAHRVALSFLTPAAVAMAVLVLVPFLVGLVIGFYDHQHGTWTFVGLDNFARILSGDGRAFDDPLNFWFILGVTVLWTGANVLFHVVIGTTLALALRQPWLRARGLFRVLLIVPWAIPNYITALIWKGMFQGEYGAINSLLEGVGVGGVSWFSSWATAFAANVATNTWLGFPFMMVVALGALESIPRDLYEAAEVDGASAWQRLTQITLPHLRPALAPAVILGSIWTFNMFNVIYLVSGGKPGGSTDILVTDAYRWAFERGERYGMAAALGTIIFLILLLWTVFGTRVTRRTEEAP
;
A
#
# COMPACT_ATOMS: atom_id res chain seq x y z
N MET A 1 -46.52 -35.63 14.16
CA MET A 1 -46.92 -35.36 12.77
C MET A 1 -45.99 -34.29 12.23
N THR A 2 -44.90 -34.70 11.57
CA THR A 2 -43.94 -33.79 10.95
C THR A 2 -44.37 -33.56 9.50
N SER A 3 -44.96 -32.41 9.21
CA SER A 3 -45.35 -32.03 7.86
C SER A 3 -44.10 -31.71 7.05
N THR A 4 -43.73 -32.56 6.12
CA THR A 4 -42.75 -32.24 5.09
C THR A 4 -43.27 -31.09 4.23
N PRO A 5 -42.45 -30.05 3.96
CA PRO A 5 -42.88 -28.94 3.09
C PRO A 5 -43.08 -29.51 1.64
N PRO A 6 -44.07 -28.96 0.90
CA PRO A 6 -44.39 -29.45 -0.44
C PRO A 6 -43.20 -29.25 -1.42
N PRO A 7 -42.99 -30.14 -2.38
CA PRO A 7 -41.93 -30.04 -3.38
C PRO A 7 -42.16 -28.77 -4.24
N ARG A 8 -41.13 -27.95 -4.38
CA ARG A 8 -41.18 -26.72 -5.20
C ARG A 8 -41.38 -27.09 -6.68
N PRO A 9 -42.19 -26.33 -7.42
CA PRO A 9 -42.48 -26.66 -8.81
C PRO A 9 -41.24 -26.61 -9.71
N PRO A 10 -41.00 -27.59 -10.58
CA PRO A 10 -39.79 -27.74 -11.38
C PRO A 10 -39.54 -26.64 -12.44
N VAL A 11 -40.58 -25.89 -12.85
CA VAL A 11 -40.49 -24.87 -13.89
C VAL A 11 -39.71 -23.63 -13.43
N ARG A 12 -39.83 -23.21 -12.16
CA ARG A 12 -39.07 -22.07 -11.63
C ARG A 12 -37.56 -22.31 -11.48
N SER A 13 -37.15 -23.58 -11.35
CA SER A 13 -35.74 -23.95 -11.28
C SER A 13 -35.09 -23.94 -12.65
N ALA A 14 -35.78 -24.45 -13.68
CA ALA A 14 -35.28 -24.49 -15.06
C ALA A 14 -35.11 -23.08 -15.66
N LEU A 15 -36.08 -22.19 -15.45
CA LEU A 15 -35.99 -20.79 -15.91
C LEU A 15 -34.82 -20.03 -15.27
N ARG A 16 -34.55 -20.28 -13.99
CA ARG A 16 -33.45 -19.65 -13.29
C ARG A 16 -32.09 -20.19 -13.75
N ASP A 17 -31.97 -21.51 -13.97
CA ASP A 17 -30.75 -22.13 -14.44
C ASP A 17 -30.43 -21.70 -15.89
N ALA A 18 -31.48 -21.50 -16.71
CA ALA A 18 -31.35 -20.95 -18.06
C ALA A 18 -30.92 -19.49 -18.04
N ALA A 19 -31.44 -18.68 -17.11
CA ALA A 19 -31.03 -17.28 -16.94
C ALA A 19 -29.56 -17.14 -16.50
N VAL A 20 -29.09 -18.00 -15.58
CA VAL A 20 -27.69 -18.03 -15.14
C VAL A 20 -26.77 -18.48 -16.28
N ALA A 21 -27.17 -19.50 -17.06
CA ALA A 21 -26.39 -19.98 -18.21
C ALA A 21 -26.33 -18.95 -19.34
N ALA A 22 -27.45 -18.31 -19.65
CA ALA A 22 -27.52 -17.23 -20.65
C ALA A 22 -26.68 -16.02 -20.25
N PHE A 23 -26.68 -15.70 -18.95
CA PHE A 23 -25.87 -14.61 -18.42
C PHE A 23 -24.36 -14.94 -18.46
N ALA A 24 -23.94 -16.14 -18.09
CA ALA A 24 -22.55 -16.57 -18.18
C ALA A 24 -22.06 -16.56 -19.65
N LEU A 25 -22.90 -17.01 -20.58
CA LEU A 25 -22.61 -16.94 -22.02
C LEU A 25 -22.48 -15.48 -22.51
N TRP A 26 -23.40 -14.62 -22.11
CA TRP A 26 -23.34 -13.18 -22.43
C TRP A 26 -22.05 -12.55 -21.89
N LEU A 27 -21.64 -12.87 -20.69
CA LEU A 27 -20.41 -12.34 -20.08
C LEU A 27 -19.17 -12.75 -20.87
N VAL A 28 -19.08 -14.02 -21.29
CA VAL A 28 -17.98 -14.52 -22.13
C VAL A 28 -17.95 -13.79 -23.47
N LEU A 29 -19.11 -13.67 -24.13
CA LEU A 29 -19.22 -12.98 -25.41
C LEU A 29 -18.90 -11.49 -25.29
N PHE A 30 -19.37 -10.84 -24.22
CA PHE A 30 -19.09 -9.44 -23.96
C PHE A 30 -17.60 -9.20 -23.68
N THR A 31 -16.96 -10.09 -22.92
CA THR A 31 -15.52 -10.03 -22.64
C THR A 31 -14.70 -10.21 -23.92
N ALA A 32 -15.08 -11.17 -24.76
CA ALA A 32 -14.46 -11.37 -26.07
C ALA A 32 -14.63 -10.16 -26.98
N PHE A 33 -15.81 -9.52 -26.99
CA PHE A 33 -16.09 -8.31 -27.72
C PHE A 33 -15.23 -7.12 -27.26
N VAL A 34 -15.12 -6.89 -25.95
CA VAL A 34 -14.29 -5.81 -25.38
C VAL A 34 -12.82 -6.02 -25.74
N ARG A 35 -12.32 -7.26 -25.62
CA ARG A 35 -10.95 -7.61 -26.00
C ARG A 35 -10.69 -7.35 -27.48
N HIS A 36 -11.60 -7.81 -28.34
CA HIS A 36 -11.52 -7.58 -29.79
C HIS A 36 -11.51 -6.09 -30.11
N ARG A 37 -12.41 -5.31 -29.49
CA ARG A 37 -12.49 -3.86 -29.66
C ARG A 37 -11.23 -3.13 -29.21
N ASN A 38 -10.63 -3.55 -28.08
CA ASN A 38 -9.37 -2.97 -27.61
C ASN A 38 -8.20 -3.29 -28.55
N HIS A 39 -8.15 -4.50 -29.12
CA HIS A 39 -7.16 -4.85 -30.15
C HIS A 39 -7.35 -3.99 -31.42
N GLU A 40 -8.59 -3.87 -31.91
CA GLU A 40 -8.86 -3.02 -33.07
C GLU A 40 -8.47 -1.54 -32.84
N LEU A 41 -8.75 -0.99 -31.65
CA LEU A 41 -8.35 0.38 -31.30
C LEU A 41 -6.82 0.50 -31.26
N ALA A 42 -6.15 -0.46 -30.64
CA ALA A 42 -4.69 -0.48 -30.61
C ALA A 42 -4.07 -0.57 -32.00
N ASP A 43 -4.62 -1.39 -32.88
CA ASP A 43 -4.14 -1.54 -34.27
C ASP A 43 -4.39 -0.28 -35.09
N ARG A 44 -5.55 0.38 -34.89
CA ARG A 44 -5.84 1.67 -35.53
C ARG A 44 -4.88 2.77 -35.07
N GLU A 45 -4.57 2.83 -33.78
CA GLU A 45 -3.60 3.83 -33.27
C GLU A 45 -2.17 3.54 -33.76
N ARG A 46 -1.76 2.27 -33.86
CA ARG A 46 -0.48 1.89 -34.48
C ARG A 46 -0.41 2.30 -35.95
N ALA A 47 -1.48 2.04 -36.73
CA ALA A 47 -1.55 2.43 -38.14
C ALA A 47 -1.51 3.97 -38.30
N ARG A 48 -2.17 4.73 -37.42
CA ARG A 48 -2.11 6.19 -37.40
C ARG A 48 -0.71 6.71 -37.12
N ALA A 49 -0.05 6.17 -36.11
CA ALA A 49 1.32 6.55 -35.77
C ALA A 49 2.29 6.24 -36.92
N GLN A 50 2.13 5.08 -37.57
CA GLN A 50 2.95 4.69 -38.70
C GLN A 50 2.73 5.59 -39.91
N ALA A 51 1.48 5.93 -40.24
CA ALA A 51 1.16 6.85 -41.33
C ALA A 51 1.70 8.27 -41.07
N ALA A 52 1.59 8.76 -39.84
CA ALA A 52 2.14 10.05 -39.45
C ALA A 52 3.69 10.07 -39.50
N ALA A 53 4.38 9.02 -39.06
CA ALA A 53 5.82 8.93 -39.20
C ALA A 53 6.27 8.86 -40.66
N ALA A 54 5.52 8.18 -41.55
CA ALA A 54 5.78 8.14 -42.97
C ALA A 54 5.58 9.52 -43.64
N ALA A 55 4.54 10.27 -43.26
CA ALA A 55 4.30 11.64 -43.73
C ALA A 55 5.46 12.59 -43.32
N VAL A 56 5.96 12.48 -42.09
CA VAL A 56 7.13 13.25 -41.63
C VAL A 56 8.39 12.83 -42.40
N ALA A 57 8.59 11.54 -42.69
CA ALA A 57 9.72 11.05 -43.47
C ALA A 57 9.68 11.56 -44.92
N ALA A 58 8.47 11.74 -45.50
CA ALA A 58 8.25 12.31 -46.84
C ALA A 58 8.36 13.84 -46.87
N GLY A 59 8.46 14.53 -45.75
CA GLY A 59 8.46 16.00 -45.66
C GLY A 59 7.09 16.65 -45.80
N GLU A 60 6.01 15.89 -45.63
CA GLU A 60 4.62 16.35 -45.66
C GLU A 60 4.20 16.98 -44.33
N ALA A 61 3.16 17.82 -44.37
CA ALA A 61 2.63 18.45 -43.15
C ALA A 61 2.04 17.42 -42.18
N PRO A 62 2.21 17.61 -40.85
CA PRO A 62 1.75 16.65 -39.86
C PRO A 62 0.23 16.54 -39.78
N LEU A 63 -0.28 15.35 -39.55
CA LEU A 63 -1.68 15.05 -39.33
C LEU A 63 -2.15 15.63 -37.97
N HIS A 64 -3.35 16.24 -37.94
CA HIS A 64 -3.94 16.87 -36.73
C HIS A 64 -4.17 15.93 -35.53
N ALA A 65 -3.94 14.63 -35.69
CA ALA A 65 -4.18 13.61 -34.67
C ALA A 65 -2.94 13.20 -33.89
N THR A 66 -1.80 13.89 -34.04
CA THR A 66 -0.53 13.52 -33.40
C THR A 66 -0.14 14.51 -32.30
N SER A 67 0.41 13.98 -31.18
CA SER A 67 0.81 14.80 -30.04
C SER A 67 2.29 15.19 -30.07
N ALA A 68 3.12 14.48 -30.83
CA ALA A 68 4.52 14.77 -31.04
C ALA A 68 4.98 14.19 -32.36
N LEU A 69 5.68 14.99 -33.17
CA LEU A 69 6.11 14.68 -34.52
C LEU A 69 7.45 15.32 -34.80
N GLY A 70 8.33 14.61 -35.47
CA GLY A 70 9.57 15.19 -35.96
C GLY A 70 10.60 14.15 -36.37
N VAL A 71 11.65 14.61 -37.08
CA VAL A 71 12.88 13.82 -37.33
C VAL A 71 13.84 14.12 -36.22
N VAL A 72 14.20 13.12 -35.42
CA VAL A 72 15.15 13.26 -34.32
C VAL A 72 16.56 13.07 -34.85
N LEU A 73 17.41 14.09 -34.71
CA LEU A 73 18.78 14.04 -35.12
C LEU A 73 19.63 13.12 -34.20
N PRO A 74 20.76 12.56 -34.69
CA PRO A 74 21.67 11.78 -33.86
C PRO A 74 22.07 12.53 -32.59
N ALA A 75 22.37 11.77 -31.53
CA ALA A 75 22.82 12.34 -30.28
C ALA A 75 24.25 12.90 -30.42
N GLU A 76 24.45 14.18 -30.12
CA GLU A 76 25.76 14.82 -30.06
C GLU A 76 26.18 15.00 -28.59
N PRO A 77 27.50 14.83 -28.27
CA PRO A 77 28.00 15.11 -26.91
C PRO A 77 27.78 16.57 -26.55
N ASP A 78 27.28 16.84 -25.34
CA ASP A 78 27.17 18.21 -24.82
C ASP A 78 28.60 18.73 -24.52
N PRO A 79 29.05 19.83 -25.13
CA PRO A 79 30.37 20.42 -24.85
C PRO A 79 30.59 20.82 -23.40
N ARG A 80 29.50 21.12 -22.66
CA ARG A 80 29.55 21.50 -21.25
C ARG A 80 29.39 20.32 -20.29
N HIS A 81 28.77 19.23 -20.76
CA HIS A 81 28.50 18.03 -19.99
C HIS A 81 28.70 16.78 -20.89
N PRO A 82 29.94 16.31 -21.08
CA PRO A 82 30.28 15.25 -22.04
C PRO A 82 29.60 13.91 -21.77
N PHE A 83 28.98 13.74 -20.59
CA PHE A 83 28.19 12.55 -20.24
C PHE A 83 26.70 12.67 -20.61
N LEU A 84 26.24 13.85 -21.07
CA LEU A 84 24.88 14.10 -21.48
C LEU A 84 24.82 14.27 -23.01
N ALA A 85 24.19 13.31 -23.67
CA ALA A 85 23.96 13.41 -25.11
C ALA A 85 22.80 14.40 -25.38
N ARG A 86 23.04 15.42 -26.19
CA ARG A 86 22.00 16.32 -26.71
C ARG A 86 21.42 15.77 -27.99
N ARG A 87 20.10 15.76 -28.07
CA ARG A 87 19.39 15.49 -29.31
C ARG A 87 18.66 16.74 -29.77
N ALA A 88 18.47 16.88 -31.06
CA ALA A 88 17.64 17.90 -31.66
C ALA A 88 16.50 17.25 -32.41
N VAL A 89 15.39 17.95 -32.57
CA VAL A 89 14.27 17.55 -33.41
C VAL A 89 14.07 18.59 -34.50
N VAL A 90 13.81 18.13 -35.71
CA VAL A 90 13.34 18.96 -36.82
C VAL A 90 11.85 18.69 -36.99
N ASP A 91 11.04 19.68 -36.72
CA ASP A 91 9.59 19.65 -36.87
C ASP A 91 9.10 20.81 -37.79
N ALA A 92 7.79 21.02 -37.84
CA ALA A 92 7.22 22.09 -38.65
C ALA A 92 7.64 23.51 -38.21
N ALA A 93 8.12 23.69 -37.00
CA ALA A 93 8.60 24.96 -36.44
C ALA A 93 10.10 25.18 -36.64
N GLY A 94 10.84 24.18 -37.15
CA GLY A 94 12.30 24.21 -37.35
C GLY A 94 13.09 23.26 -36.47
N THR A 95 14.39 23.51 -36.37
CA THR A 95 15.28 22.67 -35.55
C THR A 95 15.35 23.20 -34.11
N ARG A 96 15.06 22.37 -33.13
CA ARG A 96 15.14 22.70 -31.70
C ARG A 96 15.79 21.57 -30.89
N ALA A 97 16.39 21.91 -29.75
CA ALA A 97 16.98 20.92 -28.86
C ALA A 97 15.90 20.08 -28.14
N LEU A 98 16.11 18.77 -28.06
CA LEU A 98 15.35 17.84 -27.23
C LEU A 98 16.09 17.57 -25.93
N GLY A 99 15.41 17.63 -24.82
CA GLY A 99 15.95 17.19 -23.52
C GLY A 99 16.23 18.34 -22.57
N GLY A 100 16.12 18.04 -21.30
CA GLY A 100 16.28 18.88 -20.11
C GLY A 100 15.30 18.45 -19.05
N ALA A 101 15.58 18.73 -17.78
CA ALA A 101 14.71 18.33 -16.67
C ALA A 101 13.28 18.94 -16.74
N GLU A 102 13.11 20.01 -17.52
CA GLU A 102 11.86 20.75 -17.72
C GLU A 102 11.27 20.60 -19.14
N ALA A 103 11.74 19.60 -19.91
CA ALA A 103 11.26 19.41 -21.26
C ALA A 103 9.74 19.11 -21.28
N PRO A 104 8.97 19.67 -22.25
CA PRO A 104 7.58 19.30 -22.45
C PRO A 104 7.43 17.78 -22.59
N ALA A 105 6.31 17.22 -22.11
CA ALA A 105 6.06 15.77 -22.15
C ALA A 105 6.18 15.18 -23.58
N ALA A 106 5.83 15.96 -24.61
CA ALA A 106 6.00 15.60 -26.01
C ALA A 106 7.47 15.39 -26.41
N ASP A 107 8.37 16.23 -25.93
CA ASP A 107 9.82 16.13 -26.22
C ASP A 107 10.45 14.93 -25.53
N LYS A 108 10.04 14.63 -24.31
CA LYS A 108 10.46 13.42 -23.60
C LYS A 108 10.07 12.17 -24.38
N LEU A 109 8.84 12.12 -24.92
CA LEU A 109 8.37 10.98 -25.71
C LEU A 109 9.17 10.79 -27.00
N LEU A 110 9.52 11.90 -27.71
CA LEU A 110 10.36 11.84 -28.88
C LEU A 110 11.78 11.37 -28.54
N TYR A 111 12.33 11.85 -27.44
CA TYR A 111 13.67 11.46 -26.97
C TYR A 111 13.73 9.97 -26.64
N ASP A 112 12.76 9.47 -25.87
CA ASP A 112 12.69 8.05 -25.47
C ASP A 112 12.48 7.13 -26.68
N ALA A 113 11.63 7.55 -27.63
CA ALA A 113 11.41 6.82 -28.86
C ALA A 113 12.68 6.77 -29.75
N ALA A 114 13.45 7.87 -29.83
CA ALA A 114 14.72 7.89 -30.55
C ALA A 114 15.75 6.99 -29.88
N ALA A 115 15.85 7.01 -28.56
CA ALA A 115 16.74 6.13 -27.81
C ALA A 115 16.39 4.64 -27.97
N ARG A 116 15.09 4.34 -28.14
CA ARG A 116 14.62 2.98 -28.46
C ARG A 116 14.97 2.60 -29.90
N PHE A 117 14.77 3.51 -30.85
CA PHE A 117 15.14 3.29 -32.25
C PHE A 117 16.62 2.97 -32.43
N ASP A 118 17.51 3.66 -31.69
CA ASP A 118 18.95 3.42 -31.74
C ASP A 118 19.34 2.00 -31.29
N ARG A 119 18.55 1.39 -30.39
CA ARG A 119 18.78 0.04 -29.85
C ARG A 119 18.13 -1.06 -30.68
N GLU A 120 16.91 -0.83 -31.14
CA GLU A 120 16.03 -1.86 -31.70
C GLU A 120 15.80 -1.69 -33.19
N GLY A 121 16.16 -0.53 -33.78
CA GLY A 121 15.85 -0.18 -35.18
C GLY A 121 14.41 0.33 -35.35
N PRO A 122 13.88 0.36 -36.58
CA PRO A 122 12.52 0.82 -36.86
C PRO A 122 11.47 0.00 -36.12
N PHE A 123 10.50 0.67 -35.48
CA PHE A 123 9.45 0.00 -34.71
C PHE A 123 8.12 0.75 -34.78
N VAL A 124 7.05 0.00 -34.49
CA VAL A 124 5.70 0.53 -34.24
C VAL A 124 5.17 -0.16 -32.99
N GLY A 125 4.69 0.61 -32.02
CA GLY A 125 4.21 0.05 -30.76
C GLY A 125 3.22 0.97 -30.04
N LEU A 126 2.63 0.45 -28.97
CA LEU A 126 1.89 1.27 -28.02
C LEU A 126 2.87 1.77 -26.96
N LEU A 127 2.61 2.97 -26.41
CA LEU A 127 3.33 3.46 -25.25
C LEU A 127 2.96 2.64 -24.02
N THR A 128 3.96 2.34 -23.22
CA THR A 128 3.81 1.53 -21.99
C THR A 128 3.29 2.35 -20.80
N ASP A 129 3.02 3.64 -21.01
CA ASP A 129 2.52 4.57 -19.98
C ASP A 129 1.02 4.40 -19.65
N GLY A 130 0.37 3.40 -20.22
CA GLY A 130 -1.06 3.17 -20.04
C GLY A 130 -1.99 4.17 -20.73
N SER A 131 -1.44 5.14 -21.47
CA SER A 131 -2.22 6.18 -22.18
C SER A 131 -2.96 5.66 -23.41
N GLY A 132 -2.64 4.47 -23.89
CA GLY A 132 -3.17 3.90 -25.13
C GLY A 132 -2.66 4.58 -26.40
N ARG A 133 -1.69 5.50 -26.29
CA ARG A 133 -1.05 6.16 -27.42
C ARG A 133 -0.12 5.19 -28.15
N ALA A 134 -0.02 5.34 -29.47
CA ALA A 134 0.93 4.60 -30.26
C ALA A 134 2.14 5.49 -30.65
N VAL A 135 3.29 4.86 -30.80
CA VAL A 135 4.51 5.48 -31.29
C VAL A 135 5.02 4.68 -32.49
N ALA A 136 5.45 5.37 -33.52
CA ALA A 136 6.14 4.79 -34.66
C ALA A 136 7.46 5.53 -34.89
N ALA A 137 8.52 4.79 -35.19
CA ALA A 137 9.83 5.32 -35.55
C ALA A 137 10.29 4.67 -36.86
N ILE A 138 10.52 5.47 -37.88
CA ILE A 138 10.92 5.04 -39.24
C ILE A 138 12.27 5.66 -39.58
N ALA A 139 13.17 4.89 -40.21
CA ALA A 139 14.48 5.36 -40.62
C ALA A 139 14.38 6.40 -41.73
N THR A 140 15.11 7.51 -41.58
CA THR A 140 15.35 8.48 -42.65
C THR A 140 16.88 8.77 -42.79
N PRO A 141 17.34 9.37 -43.89
CA PRO A 141 18.74 9.73 -44.04
C PRO A 141 19.29 10.70 -42.99
N ARG A 142 18.40 11.45 -42.30
CA ARG A 142 18.78 12.44 -41.29
C ARG A 142 18.63 11.94 -39.84
N GLY A 143 17.98 10.78 -39.65
CA GLY A 143 17.66 10.22 -38.34
C GLY A 143 16.26 9.62 -38.32
N PRO A 144 15.78 9.04 -37.19
CA PRO A 144 14.45 8.47 -37.12
C PRO A 144 13.35 9.54 -37.22
N ALA A 145 12.41 9.36 -38.15
CA ALA A 145 11.13 10.09 -38.15
C ALA A 145 10.20 9.43 -37.14
N ILE A 146 9.79 10.20 -36.13
CA ILE A 146 9.00 9.70 -35.00
C ILE A 146 7.64 10.39 -34.98
N ALA A 147 6.60 9.60 -34.79
CA ALA A 147 5.24 10.09 -34.55
C ALA A 147 4.65 9.42 -33.31
N VAL A 148 4.04 10.23 -32.44
CA VAL A 148 3.29 9.77 -31.27
C VAL A 148 1.86 10.24 -31.41
N THR A 149 0.90 9.32 -31.39
CA THR A 149 -0.52 9.68 -31.50
C THR A 149 -0.99 10.52 -30.31
N ALA A 150 -1.96 11.41 -30.54
CA ALA A 150 -2.67 12.08 -29.46
C ALA A 150 -3.37 11.04 -28.57
N PRO A 151 -3.57 11.31 -27.26
CA PRO A 151 -4.29 10.38 -26.41
C PRO A 151 -5.68 10.15 -27.01
N PRO A 152 -6.11 8.87 -27.20
CA PRO A 152 -7.45 8.59 -27.69
C PRO A 152 -8.44 9.27 -26.76
N GLY A 153 -9.38 10.04 -27.31
CA GLY A 153 -10.42 10.70 -26.53
C GLY A 153 -11.14 9.65 -25.68
N SER A 154 -11.00 9.79 -24.39
CA SER A 154 -11.24 8.83 -23.32
C SER A 154 -12.45 7.91 -23.49
N PRO A 155 -12.23 6.58 -23.37
CA PRO A 155 -13.10 5.73 -22.58
C PRO A 155 -12.40 5.20 -21.31
N ALA A 156 -11.51 5.96 -20.70
CA ALA A 156 -10.77 5.52 -19.51
C ALA A 156 -11.67 5.19 -18.29
N GLY A 157 -12.92 5.67 -18.27
CA GLY A 157 -13.91 5.30 -17.24
C GLY A 157 -14.65 3.99 -17.52
N LEU A 158 -14.73 3.54 -18.76
CA LEU A 158 -15.51 2.36 -19.13
C LEU A 158 -14.96 1.05 -18.53
N PRO A 159 -13.63 0.78 -18.52
CA PRO A 159 -13.08 -0.41 -17.89
C PRO A 159 -13.36 -0.47 -16.38
N TRP A 160 -13.30 0.65 -15.67
CA TRP A 160 -13.55 0.73 -14.23
C TRP A 160 -15.02 0.51 -13.87
N LEU A 161 -15.94 1.14 -14.61
CA LEU A 161 -17.39 0.95 -14.45
C LEU A 161 -17.79 -0.50 -14.75
N MET A 162 -17.16 -1.10 -15.76
CA MET A 162 -17.38 -2.51 -16.10
C MET A 162 -16.84 -3.45 -15.05
N MET A 163 -15.67 -3.17 -14.46
CA MET A 163 -15.10 -3.94 -13.36
C MET A 163 -15.98 -3.87 -12.11
N ILE A 164 -16.46 -2.68 -11.74
CA ILE A 164 -17.38 -2.51 -10.61
C ILE A 164 -18.71 -3.25 -10.88
N GLY A 165 -19.24 -3.17 -12.10
CA GLY A 165 -20.42 -3.93 -12.51
C GLY A 165 -20.23 -5.44 -12.44
N LEU A 166 -19.07 -5.95 -12.88
CA LEU A 166 -18.72 -7.37 -12.83
C LEU A 166 -18.51 -7.88 -11.40
N LEU A 167 -17.85 -7.10 -10.54
CA LEU A 167 -17.69 -7.43 -9.12
C LEU A 167 -19.04 -7.44 -8.38
N GLY A 168 -19.89 -6.43 -8.63
CA GLY A 168 -21.25 -6.36 -8.06
C GLY A 168 -22.11 -7.54 -8.49
N LEU A 169 -21.99 -7.93 -9.74
CA LEU A 169 -22.74 -9.06 -10.30
C LEU A 169 -22.20 -10.41 -9.83
N GLY A 170 -20.88 -10.58 -9.72
CA GLY A 170 -20.26 -11.76 -9.11
C GLY A 170 -20.75 -11.94 -7.68
N ALA A 171 -20.77 -10.89 -6.89
CA ALA A 171 -21.32 -10.88 -5.55
C ALA A 171 -22.83 -11.22 -5.52
N ALA A 172 -23.62 -10.68 -6.45
CA ALA A 172 -25.05 -10.98 -6.57
C ALA A 172 -25.32 -12.43 -6.95
N LEU A 173 -24.52 -13.00 -7.85
CA LEU A 173 -24.63 -14.42 -8.27
C LEU A 173 -24.22 -15.37 -7.15
N VAL A 174 -23.15 -15.07 -6.40
CA VAL A 174 -22.75 -15.83 -5.21
C VAL A 174 -23.87 -15.81 -4.16
N THR A 175 -24.45 -14.62 -3.91
CA THR A 175 -25.55 -14.45 -2.94
C THR A 175 -26.83 -15.18 -3.40
N ALA A 176 -27.19 -15.06 -4.66
CA ALA A 176 -28.36 -15.75 -5.23
C ALA A 176 -28.19 -17.27 -5.26
N GLY A 177 -26.96 -17.76 -5.54
CA GLY A 177 -26.61 -19.17 -5.49
C GLY A 177 -26.69 -19.75 -4.08
N ALA A 178 -26.16 -19.02 -3.09
CA ALA A 178 -26.22 -19.38 -1.68
C ALA A 178 -27.66 -19.43 -1.15
N LEU A 179 -28.49 -18.43 -1.50
CA LEU A 179 -29.90 -18.34 -1.09
C LEU A 179 -30.80 -19.38 -1.76
N SER A 180 -30.39 -19.94 -2.90
CA SER A 180 -31.23 -20.86 -3.68
C SER A 180 -31.05 -22.34 -3.35
N GLY A 181 -30.15 -22.69 -2.41
CA GLY A 181 -29.90 -24.07 -2.00
C GLY A 181 -29.14 -24.94 -3.04
N ARG A 182 -28.65 -24.36 -4.13
CA ARG A 182 -27.82 -25.00 -5.16
C ARG A 182 -26.41 -24.36 -5.18
N GLY A 183 -25.77 -24.37 -4.02
CA GLY A 183 -24.52 -23.63 -3.75
C GLY A 183 -23.38 -23.88 -4.74
N ALA A 184 -23.23 -25.09 -5.28
CA ALA A 184 -22.13 -25.44 -6.17
C ALA A 184 -22.17 -24.71 -7.52
N LEU A 185 -23.34 -24.58 -8.14
CA LEU A 185 -23.49 -23.91 -9.44
C LEU A 185 -23.40 -22.38 -9.33
N GLY A 186 -24.00 -21.79 -8.29
CA GLY A 186 -23.94 -20.34 -8.07
C GLY A 186 -22.56 -19.85 -7.66
N VAL A 187 -21.86 -20.60 -6.83
CA VAL A 187 -20.47 -20.32 -6.44
C VAL A 187 -19.53 -20.54 -7.63
N GLY A 188 -19.71 -21.61 -8.40
CA GLY A 188 -18.91 -21.87 -9.61
C GLY A 188 -19.09 -20.78 -10.67
N ALA A 189 -20.32 -20.32 -10.92
CA ALA A 189 -20.59 -19.22 -11.85
C ALA A 189 -20.05 -17.88 -11.35
N GLY A 190 -20.18 -17.57 -10.06
CA GLY A 190 -19.64 -16.35 -9.45
C GLY A 190 -18.11 -16.31 -9.51
N LEU A 191 -17.45 -17.45 -9.34
CA LEU A 191 -15.99 -17.57 -9.41
C LEU A 191 -15.48 -17.56 -10.85
N ALA A 192 -16.22 -18.16 -11.80
CA ALA A 192 -15.91 -18.02 -13.23
C ALA A 192 -15.94 -16.57 -13.70
N VAL A 193 -16.84 -15.75 -13.15
CA VAL A 193 -16.89 -14.30 -13.39
C VAL A 193 -15.61 -13.59 -12.91
N LEU A 194 -15.00 -14.05 -11.82
CA LEU A 194 -13.75 -13.47 -11.29
C LEU A 194 -12.49 -13.93 -12.04
N VAL A 195 -12.50 -15.15 -12.59
CA VAL A 195 -11.36 -15.69 -13.37
C VAL A 195 -11.15 -14.92 -14.67
N VAL A 196 -12.22 -14.46 -15.32
CA VAL A 196 -12.14 -13.78 -16.60
C VAL A 196 -11.45 -12.40 -16.52
N PRO A 197 -11.84 -11.46 -15.64
CA PRO A 197 -11.10 -10.22 -15.46
C PRO A 197 -9.68 -10.45 -14.92
N ALA A 198 -9.47 -11.46 -14.07
CA ALA A 198 -8.16 -11.84 -13.59
C ALA A 198 -7.22 -12.25 -14.73
N TRP A 199 -7.71 -13.03 -15.69
CA TRP A 199 -6.95 -13.44 -16.87
C TRP A 199 -6.69 -12.27 -17.84
N MET A 200 -7.67 -11.38 -18.00
CA MET A 200 -7.55 -10.22 -18.91
C MET A 200 -6.51 -9.21 -18.48
N TRP A 201 -6.33 -9.01 -17.17
CA TRP A 201 -5.45 -7.97 -16.62
C TRP A 201 -4.13 -8.48 -16.03
N GLY A 202 -4.10 -9.67 -15.52
CA GLY A 202 -2.94 -10.23 -14.84
C GLY A 202 -2.37 -11.50 -15.49
N GLY A 203 -2.94 -11.94 -16.62
CA GLY A 203 -2.46 -13.13 -17.32
C GLY A 203 -2.63 -14.40 -16.48
N VAL A 204 -1.76 -15.39 -16.75
CA VAL A 204 -1.85 -16.76 -16.19
C VAL A 204 -1.74 -16.78 -14.65
N ALA A 205 -0.97 -15.88 -14.05
CA ALA A 205 -0.76 -15.88 -12.59
C ALA A 205 -2.03 -15.53 -11.81
N LEU A 206 -2.76 -14.48 -12.23
CA LEU A 206 -4.00 -14.08 -11.56
C LEU A 206 -5.12 -15.09 -11.82
N ALA A 207 -5.16 -15.70 -13.02
CA ALA A 207 -6.08 -16.79 -13.33
C ALA A 207 -5.82 -18.03 -12.48
N ALA A 208 -4.55 -18.36 -12.19
CA ALA A 208 -4.17 -19.46 -11.31
C ALA A 208 -4.60 -19.22 -9.85
N VAL A 209 -4.45 -17.99 -9.34
CA VAL A 209 -4.92 -17.61 -7.99
C VAL A 209 -6.44 -17.72 -7.92
N ALA A 210 -7.17 -17.17 -8.90
CA ALA A 210 -8.62 -17.26 -8.96
C ALA A 210 -9.09 -18.73 -9.08
N GLY A 211 -8.40 -19.55 -9.88
CA GLY A 211 -8.64 -20.99 -9.98
C GLY A 211 -8.38 -21.73 -8.67
N GLY A 212 -7.32 -21.38 -7.95
CA GLY A 212 -7.00 -21.92 -6.61
C GLY A 212 -8.07 -21.60 -5.57
N VAL A 213 -8.57 -20.35 -5.55
CA VAL A 213 -9.69 -19.94 -4.69
C VAL A 213 -10.96 -20.70 -5.05
N ALA A 214 -11.25 -20.87 -6.37
CA ALA A 214 -12.39 -21.66 -6.85
C ALA A 214 -12.32 -23.13 -6.38
N ALA A 215 -11.14 -23.74 -6.49
CA ALA A 215 -10.91 -25.11 -6.03
C ALA A 215 -11.07 -25.25 -4.51
N ALA A 216 -10.54 -24.28 -3.72
CA ALA A 216 -10.69 -24.26 -2.26
C ALA A 216 -12.16 -24.17 -1.83
N VAL A 217 -12.96 -23.33 -2.52
CA VAL A 217 -14.40 -23.20 -2.26
C VAL A 217 -15.15 -24.46 -2.66
N ALA A 218 -14.78 -25.11 -3.79
CA ALA A 218 -15.37 -26.38 -4.20
C ALA A 218 -15.11 -27.50 -3.17
N VAL A 219 -13.88 -27.59 -2.64
CA VAL A 219 -13.52 -28.53 -1.56
C VAL A 219 -14.30 -28.23 -0.28
N ALA A 220 -14.43 -26.94 0.11
CA ALA A 220 -15.22 -26.53 1.27
C ALA A 220 -16.71 -26.88 1.09
N HIS A 221 -17.23 -26.80 -0.14
CA HIS A 221 -18.60 -27.21 -0.46
C HIS A 221 -18.79 -28.72 -0.27
N GLY A 222 -17.88 -29.55 -0.79
CA GLY A 222 -17.92 -31.00 -0.62
C GLY A 222 -17.87 -31.45 0.85
N ARG A 223 -17.39 -30.59 1.76
CA ARG A 223 -17.38 -30.81 3.22
C ARG A 223 -18.61 -30.27 3.96
N GLY A 224 -19.63 -29.79 3.26
CA GLY A 224 -20.85 -29.21 3.84
C GLY A 224 -20.60 -27.86 4.55
N ALA A 225 -19.45 -27.24 4.39
CA ALA A 225 -19.13 -25.94 5.01
C ALA A 225 -19.95 -24.81 4.40
N THR A 226 -20.28 -24.91 3.11
CA THR A 226 -21.11 -23.91 2.40
C THR A 226 -22.56 -23.93 2.85
N GLU A 227 -23.11 -25.10 3.20
CA GLU A 227 -24.48 -25.22 3.74
C GLU A 227 -24.59 -24.61 5.14
N ARG A 228 -23.57 -24.83 5.99
CA ARG A 228 -23.50 -24.19 7.32
C ARG A 228 -23.33 -22.68 7.20
N LEU A 229 -22.53 -22.19 6.26
CA LEU A 229 -22.38 -20.77 5.95
C LEU A 229 -23.70 -20.17 5.45
N ALA A 230 -24.39 -20.84 4.52
CA ALA A 230 -25.66 -20.38 3.98
C ALA A 230 -26.76 -20.32 5.08
N ALA A 231 -26.84 -21.34 5.93
CA ALA A 231 -27.75 -21.36 7.06
C ALA A 231 -27.44 -20.22 8.06
N GLY A 232 -26.15 -19.97 8.35
CA GLY A 232 -25.72 -18.85 9.19
C GLY A 232 -26.05 -17.49 8.58
N LEU A 233 -25.84 -17.30 7.28
CA LEU A 233 -26.18 -16.08 6.55
C LEU A 233 -27.67 -15.80 6.58
N ILE A 234 -28.51 -16.82 6.41
CA ILE A 234 -29.98 -16.67 6.49
C ILE A 234 -30.43 -16.35 7.91
N ALA A 235 -29.86 -17.01 8.91
CA ALA A 235 -30.18 -16.78 10.33
C ALA A 235 -29.84 -15.34 10.77
N HIS A 236 -28.76 -14.77 10.26
CA HIS A 236 -28.26 -13.45 10.62
C HIS A 236 -28.48 -12.37 9.54
N ARG A 237 -29.43 -12.58 8.62
CA ARG A 237 -29.65 -11.70 7.46
C ARG A 237 -29.83 -10.22 7.81
N VAL A 238 -30.50 -9.91 8.91
CA VAL A 238 -30.72 -8.52 9.36
C VAL A 238 -29.40 -7.88 9.81
N ALA A 239 -28.64 -8.56 10.68
CA ALA A 239 -27.32 -8.07 11.10
C ALA A 239 -26.37 -7.91 9.91
N LEU A 240 -26.37 -8.86 8.99
CA LEU A 240 -25.54 -8.82 7.78
C LEU A 240 -25.92 -7.67 6.85
N SER A 241 -27.21 -7.31 6.73
CA SER A 241 -27.61 -6.18 5.90
C SER A 241 -27.03 -4.85 6.38
N PHE A 242 -26.86 -4.67 7.69
CA PHE A 242 -26.18 -3.48 8.25
C PHE A 242 -24.66 -3.55 8.13
N LEU A 243 -24.07 -4.74 8.18
CA LEU A 243 -22.62 -4.93 8.06
C LEU A 243 -22.12 -4.92 6.61
N THR A 244 -22.98 -5.28 5.65
CA THR A 244 -22.59 -5.44 4.24
C THR A 244 -21.95 -4.17 3.62
N PRO A 245 -22.49 -2.95 3.81
CA PRO A 245 -21.87 -1.75 3.25
C PRO A 245 -20.43 -1.55 3.74
N ALA A 246 -20.21 -1.74 5.05
CA ALA A 246 -18.87 -1.63 5.64
C ALA A 246 -17.94 -2.75 5.17
N ALA A 247 -18.44 -3.99 5.07
CA ALA A 247 -17.67 -5.14 4.59
C ALA A 247 -17.27 -4.97 3.11
N VAL A 248 -18.19 -4.47 2.27
CA VAL A 248 -17.90 -4.18 0.86
C VAL A 248 -16.87 -3.05 0.74
N ALA A 249 -17.04 -1.96 1.48
CA ALA A 249 -16.07 -0.87 1.50
C ALA A 249 -14.67 -1.38 1.93
N MET A 250 -14.59 -2.20 2.98
CA MET A 250 -13.34 -2.80 3.45
C MET A 250 -12.72 -3.73 2.39
N ALA A 251 -13.55 -4.57 1.75
CA ALA A 251 -13.07 -5.46 0.69
C ALA A 251 -12.50 -4.67 -0.50
N VAL A 252 -13.20 -3.65 -0.96
CA VAL A 252 -12.80 -2.88 -2.14
C VAL A 252 -11.65 -1.91 -1.84
N LEU A 253 -11.68 -1.20 -0.71
CA LEU A 253 -10.71 -0.15 -0.42
C LEU A 253 -9.46 -0.66 0.30
N VAL A 254 -9.52 -1.80 0.96
CA VAL A 254 -8.39 -2.34 1.74
C VAL A 254 -7.91 -3.67 1.16
N LEU A 255 -8.80 -4.67 1.04
CA LEU A 255 -8.38 -6.03 0.65
C LEU A 255 -7.92 -6.09 -0.81
N VAL A 256 -8.65 -5.46 -1.75
CA VAL A 256 -8.26 -5.48 -3.17
C VAL A 256 -6.91 -4.79 -3.40
N PRO A 257 -6.65 -3.54 -2.94
CA PRO A 257 -5.33 -2.92 -3.08
C PRO A 257 -4.20 -3.73 -2.42
N PHE A 258 -4.47 -4.33 -1.27
CA PHE A 258 -3.52 -5.20 -0.58
C PHE A 258 -3.16 -6.44 -1.44
N LEU A 259 -4.14 -7.14 -1.98
CA LEU A 259 -3.91 -8.30 -2.84
C LEU A 259 -3.19 -7.92 -4.14
N VAL A 260 -3.54 -6.77 -4.73
CA VAL A 260 -2.83 -6.23 -5.89
C VAL A 260 -1.36 -5.95 -5.54
N GLY A 261 -1.11 -5.30 -4.39
CA GLY A 261 0.25 -5.07 -3.90
C GLY A 261 1.04 -6.37 -3.73
N LEU A 262 0.41 -7.39 -3.12
CA LEU A 262 1.03 -8.71 -2.96
C LEU A 262 1.41 -9.34 -4.30
N VAL A 263 0.53 -9.28 -5.30
CA VAL A 263 0.80 -9.80 -6.65
C VAL A 263 1.91 -9.02 -7.33
N ILE A 264 1.94 -7.70 -7.22
CA ILE A 264 3.00 -6.83 -7.78
C ILE A 264 4.39 -7.24 -7.26
N GLY A 265 4.50 -7.74 -6.02
CA GLY A 265 5.75 -8.22 -5.45
C GLY A 265 6.43 -9.35 -6.23
N PHE A 266 5.70 -10.09 -7.07
CA PHE A 266 6.24 -11.14 -7.95
C PHE A 266 6.65 -10.64 -9.34
N TYR A 267 6.52 -9.34 -9.60
CA TYR A 267 6.90 -8.70 -10.86
C TYR A 267 8.04 -7.71 -10.62
N ASP A 268 8.94 -7.59 -11.58
CA ASP A 268 9.87 -6.46 -11.66
C ASP A 268 9.28 -5.38 -12.56
N HIS A 269 9.42 -4.12 -12.15
CA HIS A 269 9.02 -2.96 -12.93
C HIS A 269 10.25 -2.12 -13.22
N GLN A 270 10.63 -2.05 -14.47
CA GLN A 270 11.73 -1.19 -14.92
C GLN A 270 11.33 -0.47 -16.21
N HIS A 271 11.54 0.84 -16.23
CA HIS A 271 11.30 1.68 -17.43
C HIS A 271 9.91 1.48 -18.07
N GLY A 272 8.86 1.32 -17.24
CA GLY A 272 7.48 1.12 -17.70
C GLY A 272 7.15 -0.30 -18.18
N THR A 273 8.05 -1.25 -18.07
CA THR A 273 7.80 -2.66 -18.41
C THR A 273 7.63 -3.52 -17.17
N TRP A 274 6.65 -4.43 -17.20
CA TRP A 274 6.38 -5.38 -16.14
C TRP A 274 6.81 -6.78 -16.56
N THR A 275 7.75 -7.38 -15.84
CA THR A 275 8.22 -8.75 -16.08
C THR A 275 7.94 -9.61 -14.86
N PHE A 276 7.40 -10.82 -15.07
CA PHE A 276 7.20 -11.76 -13.97
C PHE A 276 8.55 -12.38 -13.57
N VAL A 277 8.95 -12.17 -12.32
CA VAL A 277 10.24 -12.63 -11.75
C VAL A 277 10.07 -13.64 -10.61
N GLY A 278 8.84 -14.05 -10.33
CA GLY A 278 8.56 -15.01 -9.25
C GLY A 278 9.05 -14.49 -7.89
N LEU A 279 9.90 -15.26 -7.22
CA LEU A 279 10.41 -14.93 -5.88
C LEU A 279 11.72 -14.10 -5.89
N ASP A 280 12.21 -13.68 -7.04
CA ASP A 280 13.52 -13.01 -7.15
C ASP A 280 13.59 -11.71 -6.32
N ASN A 281 12.55 -10.89 -6.35
CA ASN A 281 12.48 -9.68 -5.50
C ASN A 281 12.62 -10.01 -4.02
N PHE A 282 11.94 -11.06 -3.55
CA PHE A 282 12.02 -11.51 -2.16
C PHE A 282 13.41 -12.05 -1.81
N ALA A 283 13.99 -12.85 -2.70
CA ALA A 283 15.34 -13.40 -2.53
C ALA A 283 16.39 -12.28 -2.46
N ARG A 284 16.30 -11.27 -3.33
CA ARG A 284 17.18 -10.10 -3.34
C ARG A 284 17.08 -9.29 -2.06
N ILE A 285 15.87 -9.02 -1.57
CA ILE A 285 15.67 -8.32 -0.30
C ILE A 285 16.30 -9.10 0.84
N LEU A 286 15.98 -10.39 0.96
CA LEU A 286 16.46 -11.22 2.07
C LEU A 286 17.96 -11.51 2.03
N SER A 287 18.58 -11.50 0.83
CA SER A 287 20.05 -11.58 0.68
C SER A 287 20.76 -10.25 0.93
N GLY A 288 20.01 -9.17 1.23
CA GLY A 288 20.57 -7.82 1.41
C GLY A 288 21.04 -7.17 0.11
N ASP A 289 20.59 -7.65 -1.05
CA ASP A 289 20.99 -7.17 -2.39
C ASP A 289 22.53 -7.18 -2.59
N GLY A 290 23.21 -8.16 -1.97
CA GLY A 290 24.67 -8.31 -2.03
C GLY A 290 25.47 -7.33 -1.16
N ARG A 291 24.81 -6.55 -0.29
CA ARG A 291 25.44 -5.56 0.59
C ARG A 291 25.87 -6.18 1.92
N ALA A 292 26.88 -5.60 2.56
CA ALA A 292 27.30 -5.98 3.89
C ALA A 292 26.21 -5.75 4.93
N PHE A 293 26.21 -6.50 6.03
CA PHE A 293 25.15 -6.40 7.07
C PHE A 293 25.12 -5.05 7.79
N ASP A 294 26.24 -4.33 7.84
CA ASP A 294 26.39 -2.99 8.39
C ASP A 294 26.07 -1.86 7.41
N ASP A 295 25.81 -2.18 6.15
CA ASP A 295 25.36 -1.20 5.16
C ASP A 295 23.93 -0.70 5.53
N PRO A 296 23.72 0.62 5.69
CA PRO A 296 22.42 1.21 5.99
C PRO A 296 21.30 0.86 4.99
N LEU A 297 21.65 0.38 3.80
CA LEU A 297 20.69 -0.04 2.77
C LEU A 297 20.47 -1.54 2.73
N ASN A 298 21.10 -2.32 3.64
CA ASN A 298 20.87 -3.75 3.78
C ASN A 298 19.55 -3.98 4.55
N PHE A 299 18.73 -4.91 4.07
CA PHE A 299 17.46 -5.27 4.70
C PHE A 299 17.58 -5.60 6.18
N TRP A 300 18.59 -6.37 6.58
CA TRP A 300 18.76 -6.82 7.97
C TRP A 300 19.17 -5.68 8.90
N PHE A 301 19.97 -4.72 8.39
CA PHE A 301 20.28 -3.49 9.11
C PHE A 301 19.00 -2.67 9.34
N ILE A 302 18.23 -2.42 8.27
CA ILE A 302 16.97 -1.65 8.34
C ILE A 302 15.95 -2.36 9.25
N LEU A 303 15.85 -3.68 9.18
CA LEU A 303 15.01 -4.47 10.09
C LEU A 303 15.46 -4.29 11.55
N GLY A 304 16.76 -4.35 11.81
CA GLY A 304 17.33 -4.10 13.14
C GLY A 304 16.98 -2.71 13.67
N VAL A 305 17.14 -1.68 12.85
CA VAL A 305 16.73 -0.30 13.17
C VAL A 305 15.22 -0.22 13.41
N THR A 306 14.40 -0.88 12.59
CA THR A 306 12.94 -0.88 12.73
C THR A 306 12.50 -1.53 14.05
N VAL A 307 13.12 -2.65 14.42
CA VAL A 307 12.84 -3.34 15.70
C VAL A 307 13.27 -2.48 16.88
N LEU A 308 14.47 -1.91 16.83
CA LEU A 308 14.97 -1.01 17.88
C LEU A 308 14.09 0.23 18.02
N TRP A 309 13.72 0.85 16.88
CA TRP A 309 12.78 1.96 16.81
C TRP A 309 11.45 1.64 17.48
N THR A 310 10.85 0.51 17.09
CA THR A 310 9.57 0.07 17.63
C THR A 310 9.67 -0.21 19.14
N GLY A 311 10.69 -0.95 19.55
CA GLY A 311 10.90 -1.30 20.96
C GLY A 311 11.13 -0.07 21.84
N ALA A 312 12.02 0.83 21.43
CA ALA A 312 12.31 2.06 22.18
C ALA A 312 11.06 2.94 22.34
N ASN A 313 10.34 3.20 21.26
CA ASN A 313 9.13 4.03 21.32
C ASN A 313 8.03 3.39 22.17
N VAL A 314 7.72 2.12 21.98
CA VAL A 314 6.69 1.43 22.77
C VAL A 314 7.06 1.42 24.26
N LEU A 315 8.32 1.22 24.58
CA LEU A 315 8.81 1.32 25.97
C LEU A 315 8.52 2.73 26.55
N PHE A 316 8.94 3.78 25.85
CA PHE A 316 8.69 5.15 26.31
C PHE A 316 7.21 5.50 26.37
N HIS A 317 6.40 5.07 25.39
CA HIS A 317 4.96 5.28 25.41
C HIS A 317 4.31 4.64 26.64
N VAL A 318 4.66 3.40 26.97
CA VAL A 318 4.13 2.67 28.14
C VAL A 318 4.60 3.31 29.42
N VAL A 319 5.91 3.58 29.56
CA VAL A 319 6.49 4.12 30.80
C VAL A 319 5.93 5.52 31.07
N ILE A 320 6.01 6.42 30.11
CA ILE A 320 5.54 7.81 30.27
C ILE A 320 4.01 7.84 30.42
N GLY A 321 3.29 7.10 29.55
CA GLY A 321 1.83 7.04 29.60
C GLY A 321 1.31 6.51 30.93
N THR A 322 1.88 5.40 31.44
CA THR A 322 1.49 4.82 32.72
C THR A 322 1.85 5.74 33.88
N THR A 323 3.03 6.34 33.88
CA THR A 323 3.46 7.29 34.93
C THR A 323 2.53 8.49 35.00
N LEU A 324 2.16 9.07 33.85
CA LEU A 324 1.22 10.19 33.79
C LEU A 324 -0.20 9.77 34.22
N ALA A 325 -0.65 8.57 33.85
CA ALA A 325 -1.93 8.04 34.30
C ALA A 325 -1.98 7.85 35.83
N LEU A 326 -0.90 7.35 36.44
CA LEU A 326 -0.76 7.24 37.90
C LEU A 326 -0.77 8.62 38.58
N ALA A 327 -0.09 9.62 37.98
CA ALA A 327 -0.11 10.99 38.50
C ALA A 327 -1.51 11.62 38.41
N LEU A 328 -2.23 11.44 37.29
CA LEU A 328 -3.59 11.94 37.07
C LEU A 328 -4.64 11.30 38.00
N ARG A 329 -4.36 10.11 38.54
CA ARG A 329 -5.22 9.44 39.52
C ARG A 329 -5.13 10.04 40.92
N GLN A 330 -4.07 10.77 41.23
CA GLN A 330 -3.82 11.26 42.59
C GLN A 330 -4.90 12.25 43.07
N PRO A 331 -5.45 12.08 44.30
CA PRO A 331 -6.52 12.94 44.82
C PRO A 331 -6.10 14.41 45.00
N TRP A 332 -4.81 14.67 45.28
CA TRP A 332 -4.29 16.02 45.51
C TRP A 332 -4.20 16.87 44.21
N LEU A 333 -4.27 16.24 43.04
CA LEU A 333 -4.21 16.94 41.77
C LEU A 333 -5.58 17.59 41.43
N ARG A 334 -5.79 18.84 41.86
CA ARG A 334 -7.09 19.53 41.70
C ARG A 334 -7.46 19.83 40.24
N ALA A 335 -6.47 20.12 39.36
CA ALA A 335 -6.70 20.45 37.95
C ALA A 335 -6.57 19.24 36.99
N ARG A 336 -6.80 18.00 37.48
CA ARG A 336 -6.62 16.77 36.71
C ARG A 336 -7.36 16.75 35.36
N GLY A 337 -8.54 17.35 35.29
CA GLY A 337 -9.30 17.47 34.03
C GLY A 337 -8.58 18.30 32.98
N LEU A 338 -8.02 19.45 33.38
CA LEU A 338 -7.23 20.29 32.49
C LEU A 338 -5.95 19.59 32.02
N PHE A 339 -5.21 18.95 32.94
CA PHE A 339 -3.99 18.21 32.57
C PHE A 339 -4.32 17.04 31.64
N ARG A 340 -5.44 16.32 31.84
CA ARG A 340 -5.88 15.24 30.95
C ARG A 340 -6.11 15.76 29.53
N VAL A 341 -6.79 16.91 29.37
CA VAL A 341 -7.01 17.54 28.06
C VAL A 341 -5.69 17.96 27.43
N LEU A 342 -4.82 18.67 28.16
CA LEU A 342 -3.53 19.14 27.64
C LEU A 342 -2.62 17.97 27.21
N LEU A 343 -2.59 16.88 27.96
CA LEU A 343 -1.76 15.72 27.65
C LEU A 343 -2.27 14.88 26.46
N ILE A 344 -3.54 15.04 26.06
CA ILE A 344 -4.10 14.40 24.87
C ILE A 344 -3.82 15.21 23.59
N VAL A 345 -3.55 16.52 23.71
CA VAL A 345 -3.30 17.43 22.56
C VAL A 345 -2.25 16.88 21.57
N PRO A 346 -1.11 16.32 22.00
CA PRO A 346 -0.12 15.79 21.06
C PRO A 346 -0.69 14.75 20.09
N TRP A 347 -1.61 13.91 20.55
CA TRP A 347 -2.26 12.87 19.75
C TRP A 347 -3.38 13.41 18.85
N ALA A 348 -3.98 14.54 19.22
CA ALA A 348 -5.04 15.18 18.45
C ALA A 348 -4.49 15.95 17.23
N ILE A 349 -3.22 16.35 17.25
CA ILE A 349 -2.57 17.06 16.13
C ILE A 349 -2.15 16.02 15.05
N PRO A 350 -2.41 16.29 13.76
CA PRO A 350 -1.94 15.40 12.70
C PRO A 350 -0.43 15.15 12.78
N ASN A 351 -0.04 13.88 12.74
CA ASN A 351 1.34 13.45 13.00
C ASN A 351 2.38 14.10 12.05
N TYR A 352 2.03 14.36 10.78
CA TYR A 352 2.92 15.01 9.83
C TYR A 352 3.19 16.49 10.19
N ILE A 353 2.21 17.20 10.76
CA ILE A 353 2.40 18.58 11.25
C ILE A 353 3.36 18.56 12.44
N THR A 354 3.11 17.69 13.41
CA THR A 354 3.99 17.51 14.56
C THR A 354 5.42 17.15 14.12
N ALA A 355 5.59 16.23 13.18
CA ALA A 355 6.91 15.85 12.66
C ALA A 355 7.66 17.06 12.07
N LEU A 356 6.99 17.93 11.29
CA LEU A 356 7.60 19.13 10.71
C LEU A 356 7.95 20.17 11.78
N ILE A 357 7.10 20.35 12.80
CA ILE A 357 7.40 21.24 13.93
C ILE A 357 8.66 20.75 14.66
N TRP A 358 8.72 19.46 15.01
CA TRP A 358 9.87 18.88 15.68
C TRP A 358 11.14 18.94 14.85
N LYS A 359 11.05 18.73 13.52
CA LYS A 359 12.19 18.98 12.62
C LYS A 359 12.74 20.39 12.74
N GLY A 360 11.85 21.39 12.78
CA GLY A 360 12.24 22.80 13.00
C GLY A 360 12.89 23.00 14.38
N MET A 361 12.36 22.35 15.44
CA MET A 361 12.92 22.44 16.78
C MET A 361 14.31 21.78 16.90
N PHE A 362 14.60 20.75 16.07
CA PHE A 362 15.90 20.07 16.00
C PHE A 362 16.88 20.71 15.01
N GLN A 363 16.60 21.90 14.45
CA GLN A 363 17.58 22.59 13.61
C GLN A 363 18.81 23.00 14.42
N GLY A 364 20.00 22.82 13.82
CA GLY A 364 21.27 23.04 14.51
C GLY A 364 21.51 24.49 14.92
N GLU A 365 21.18 25.45 14.04
CA GLU A 365 21.54 26.87 14.21
C GLU A 365 20.47 27.66 14.97
N TYR A 366 19.20 27.41 14.73
CA TYR A 366 18.07 28.19 15.25
C TYR A 366 16.96 27.35 15.89
N GLY A 367 17.21 26.07 16.10
CA GLY A 367 16.23 25.17 16.70
C GLY A 367 16.05 25.41 18.20
N ALA A 368 14.80 25.43 18.65
CA ALA A 368 14.46 25.69 20.04
C ALA A 368 15.14 24.72 21.02
N ILE A 369 15.38 23.46 20.61
CA ILE A 369 16.03 22.46 21.46
C ILE A 369 17.49 22.83 21.71
N ASN A 370 18.23 23.27 20.69
CA ASN A 370 19.60 23.72 20.85
C ASN A 370 19.66 25.00 21.71
N SER A 371 18.75 25.97 21.52
CA SER A 371 18.67 27.15 22.37
C SER A 371 18.43 26.79 23.85
N LEU A 372 17.62 25.77 24.13
CA LEU A 372 17.43 25.29 25.51
C LEU A 372 18.68 24.60 26.06
N LEU A 373 19.40 23.78 25.25
CA LEU A 373 20.65 23.14 25.66
C LEU A 373 21.75 24.16 25.95
N GLU A 374 21.89 25.16 25.11
CA GLU A 374 22.83 26.26 25.32
C GLU A 374 22.50 27.06 26.59
N GLY A 375 21.20 27.30 26.87
CA GLY A 375 20.73 27.94 28.09
C GLY A 375 21.12 27.23 29.40
N VAL A 376 21.33 25.89 29.32
CA VAL A 376 21.82 25.06 30.46
C VAL A 376 23.32 24.76 30.37
N GLY A 377 24.06 25.41 29.46
CA GLY A 377 25.51 25.26 29.30
C GLY A 377 25.96 24.04 28.48
N VAL A 378 25.06 23.39 27.77
CA VAL A 378 25.37 22.30 26.84
C VAL A 378 25.49 22.90 25.45
N GLY A 379 26.60 22.62 24.74
CA GLY A 379 26.81 23.12 23.37
C GLY A 379 25.76 22.65 22.39
N GLY A 380 25.57 23.40 21.30
CA GLY A 380 24.63 23.02 20.23
C GLY A 380 24.93 21.65 19.60
N VAL A 381 23.91 20.87 19.34
CA VAL A 381 23.99 19.52 18.76
C VAL A 381 23.61 19.58 17.28
N SER A 382 24.43 18.97 16.42
CA SER A 382 24.10 18.75 15.02
C SER A 382 23.28 17.46 14.91
N TRP A 383 21.97 17.55 15.12
CA TRP A 383 21.06 16.42 15.34
C TRP A 383 21.06 15.36 14.21
N PHE A 384 21.20 15.78 12.95
CA PHE A 384 21.08 14.88 11.79
C PHE A 384 22.44 14.49 11.18
N SER A 385 23.57 14.77 11.87
CA SER A 385 24.92 14.43 11.42
C SER A 385 25.39 13.06 11.91
N SER A 386 24.85 12.54 13.00
CA SER A 386 25.17 11.21 13.51
C SER A 386 23.92 10.34 13.66
N TRP A 387 24.11 9.01 13.58
CA TRP A 387 23.02 8.06 13.76
C TRP A 387 22.33 8.21 15.12
N ALA A 388 23.10 8.31 16.20
CA ALA A 388 22.55 8.34 17.55
C ALA A 388 21.66 9.58 17.80
N THR A 389 22.12 10.76 17.37
CA THR A 389 21.36 12.01 17.56
C THR A 389 20.13 12.06 16.66
N ALA A 390 20.24 11.60 15.40
CA ALA A 390 19.10 11.54 14.49
C ALA A 390 18.05 10.52 14.95
N PHE A 391 18.49 9.36 15.43
CA PHE A 391 17.62 8.35 15.99
C PHE A 391 16.92 8.85 17.26
N ALA A 392 17.66 9.53 18.17
CA ALA A 392 17.09 10.13 19.36
C ALA A 392 16.05 11.21 19.05
N ALA A 393 16.31 12.07 18.05
CA ALA A 393 15.36 13.07 17.59
C ALA A 393 14.06 12.45 17.07
N ASN A 394 14.16 11.37 16.27
CA ASN A 394 13.02 10.62 15.81
C ASN A 394 12.23 9.98 16.97
N VAL A 395 12.93 9.32 17.91
CA VAL A 395 12.31 8.67 19.09
C VAL A 395 11.63 9.72 19.97
N ALA A 396 12.25 10.85 20.23
CA ALA A 396 11.63 11.92 21.03
C ALA A 396 10.34 12.44 20.38
N THR A 397 10.35 12.67 19.06
CA THR A 397 9.17 13.10 18.30
C THR A 397 8.04 12.09 18.39
N ASN A 398 8.33 10.82 18.17
CA ASN A 398 7.30 9.78 18.17
C ASN A 398 6.82 9.44 19.59
N THR A 399 7.70 9.53 20.58
CA THR A 399 7.31 9.42 22.00
C THR A 399 6.29 10.48 22.38
N TRP A 400 6.52 11.73 21.95
CA TRP A 400 5.57 12.82 22.13
C TRP A 400 4.20 12.55 21.50
N LEU A 401 4.16 11.94 20.32
CA LEU A 401 2.93 11.58 19.63
C LEU A 401 2.19 10.39 20.26
N GLY A 402 2.93 9.41 20.81
CA GLY A 402 2.35 8.12 21.16
C GLY A 402 2.02 7.92 22.65
N PHE A 403 2.69 8.64 23.58
CA PHE A 403 2.44 8.46 25.01
C PHE A 403 0.98 8.72 25.42
N PRO A 404 0.21 9.67 24.80
CA PRO A 404 -1.14 9.96 25.24
C PRO A 404 -2.09 8.77 25.08
N PHE A 405 -1.90 7.98 24.01
CA PHE A 405 -2.68 6.76 23.81
C PHE A 405 -2.49 5.77 24.95
N MET A 406 -1.24 5.48 25.33
CA MET A 406 -0.95 4.59 26.46
C MET A 406 -1.43 5.17 27.79
N MET A 407 -1.35 6.48 27.98
CA MET A 407 -1.87 7.16 29.16
C MET A 407 -3.38 6.98 29.31
N VAL A 408 -4.14 7.14 28.23
CA VAL A 408 -5.61 6.99 28.26
C VAL A 408 -6.01 5.55 28.56
N VAL A 409 -5.34 4.57 27.93
CA VAL A 409 -5.58 3.14 28.21
C VAL A 409 -5.24 2.80 29.65
N ALA A 410 -4.07 3.23 30.13
CA ALA A 410 -3.65 3.00 31.52
C ALA A 410 -4.61 3.65 32.52
N LEU A 411 -5.05 4.89 32.25
CA LEU A 411 -5.98 5.61 33.13
C LEU A 411 -7.34 4.89 33.22
N GLY A 412 -7.89 4.43 32.09
CA GLY A 412 -9.13 3.65 32.10
C GLY A 412 -9.00 2.34 32.88
N ALA A 413 -7.89 1.65 32.72
CA ALA A 413 -7.60 0.44 33.48
C ALA A 413 -7.40 0.71 34.97
N LEU A 414 -6.73 1.81 35.36
CA LEU A 414 -6.58 2.22 36.74
C LEU A 414 -7.92 2.56 37.42
N GLU A 415 -8.86 3.14 36.69
CA GLU A 415 -10.19 3.47 37.20
C GLU A 415 -11.05 2.22 37.44
N SER A 416 -10.75 1.09 36.79
CA SER A 416 -11.46 -0.18 36.98
C SER A 416 -10.99 -1.00 38.20
N ILE A 417 -9.84 -0.66 38.80
CA ILE A 417 -9.33 -1.39 39.97
C ILE A 417 -10.13 -1.00 41.21
N PRO A 418 -10.77 -1.97 41.93
CA PRO A 418 -11.53 -1.70 43.14
C PRO A 418 -10.66 -1.04 44.23
N ARG A 419 -11.21 -0.03 44.90
CA ARG A 419 -10.49 0.68 45.97
C ARG A 419 -10.22 -0.20 47.16
N ASP A 420 -11.12 -1.12 47.45
CA ASP A 420 -11.04 -2.07 48.58
C ASP A 420 -9.72 -2.86 48.58
N LEU A 421 -9.17 -3.16 47.38
CA LEU A 421 -7.86 -3.83 47.27
C LEU A 421 -6.70 -2.99 47.83
N TYR A 422 -6.78 -1.68 47.61
CA TYR A 422 -5.77 -0.76 48.14
C TYR A 422 -5.94 -0.51 49.64
N GLU A 423 -7.18 -0.41 50.10
CA GLU A 423 -7.52 -0.22 51.50
C GLU A 423 -7.12 -1.46 52.34
N ALA A 424 -7.44 -2.66 51.86
CA ALA A 424 -7.01 -3.90 52.49
C ALA A 424 -5.46 -4.00 52.60
N ALA A 425 -4.77 -3.72 51.47
CA ALA A 425 -3.32 -3.72 51.45
C ALA A 425 -2.69 -2.68 52.40
N GLU A 426 -3.37 -1.54 52.61
CA GLU A 426 -2.93 -0.49 53.53
C GLU A 426 -3.07 -0.93 54.99
N VAL A 427 -4.19 -1.60 55.30
CA VAL A 427 -4.40 -2.23 56.62
C VAL A 427 -3.36 -3.32 56.91
N ASP A 428 -2.97 -4.09 55.88
CA ASP A 428 -1.92 -5.11 55.96
C ASP A 428 -0.48 -4.52 56.04
N GLY A 429 -0.35 -3.18 56.00
CA GLY A 429 0.93 -2.48 56.09
C GLY A 429 1.76 -2.46 54.80
N ALA A 430 1.14 -2.73 53.64
CA ALA A 430 1.84 -2.71 52.38
C ALA A 430 2.31 -1.29 51.98
N SER A 431 3.58 -1.17 51.64
CA SER A 431 4.20 0.07 51.19
C SER A 431 3.61 0.50 49.82
N ALA A 432 3.77 1.78 49.46
CA ALA A 432 3.36 2.28 48.15
C ALA A 432 3.98 1.52 46.96
N TRP A 433 5.24 1.07 47.11
CA TRP A 433 5.95 0.25 46.13
C TRP A 433 5.34 -1.15 45.99
N GLN A 434 4.98 -1.77 47.11
CA GLN A 434 4.30 -3.07 47.10
C GLN A 434 2.93 -2.97 46.48
N ARG A 435 2.15 -1.95 46.79
CA ARG A 435 0.84 -1.68 46.15
C ARG A 435 0.98 -1.42 44.64
N LEU A 436 2.03 -0.71 44.23
CA LEU A 436 2.30 -0.49 42.78
C LEU A 436 2.65 -1.82 42.09
N THR A 437 3.57 -2.59 42.62
CA THR A 437 4.10 -3.79 41.93
C THR A 437 3.22 -5.02 42.07
N GLN A 438 2.46 -5.16 43.18
CA GLN A 438 1.68 -6.37 43.46
C GLN A 438 0.17 -6.19 43.18
N ILE A 439 -0.34 -4.95 43.13
CA ILE A 439 -1.74 -4.67 42.82
C ILE A 439 -1.84 -3.93 41.48
N THR A 440 -1.25 -2.75 41.39
CA THR A 440 -1.48 -1.85 40.26
C THR A 440 -0.96 -2.41 38.94
N LEU A 441 0.33 -2.74 38.86
CA LEU A 441 0.93 -3.22 37.61
C LEU A 441 0.34 -4.55 37.12
N PRO A 442 0.07 -5.56 37.98
CA PRO A 442 -0.62 -6.77 37.53
C PRO A 442 -1.99 -6.53 36.95
N HIS A 443 -2.80 -5.64 37.55
CA HIS A 443 -4.12 -5.30 37.04
C HIS A 443 -4.11 -4.46 35.76
N LEU A 444 -3.01 -3.71 35.51
CA LEU A 444 -2.85 -2.97 34.25
C LEU A 444 -2.46 -3.87 33.09
N ARG A 445 -1.77 -4.98 33.30
CA ARG A 445 -1.24 -5.86 32.25
C ARG A 445 -2.30 -6.30 31.23
N PRO A 446 -3.50 -6.78 31.63
CA PRO A 446 -4.51 -7.23 30.66
C PRO A 446 -5.00 -6.12 29.74
N ALA A 447 -5.08 -4.87 30.22
CA ALA A 447 -5.50 -3.72 29.42
C ALA A 447 -4.35 -3.18 28.55
N LEU A 448 -3.13 -3.15 29.07
CA LEU A 448 -1.97 -2.64 28.35
C LEU A 448 -1.46 -3.60 27.28
N ALA A 449 -1.60 -4.92 27.44
CA ALA A 449 -1.04 -5.88 26.50
C ALA A 449 -1.62 -5.74 25.08
N PRO A 450 -2.96 -5.66 24.86
CA PRO A 450 -3.51 -5.36 23.53
C PRO A 450 -3.09 -4.00 22.99
N ALA A 451 -3.01 -2.97 23.87
CA ALA A 451 -2.58 -1.63 23.48
C ALA A 451 -1.11 -1.60 23.05
N VAL A 452 -0.23 -2.36 23.69
CA VAL A 452 1.18 -2.52 23.32
C VAL A 452 1.29 -3.20 21.95
N ILE A 453 0.51 -4.25 21.68
CA ILE A 453 0.50 -4.92 20.38
C ILE A 453 0.07 -3.93 19.29
N LEU A 454 -1.03 -3.21 19.48
CA LEU A 454 -1.54 -2.23 18.52
C LEU A 454 -0.55 -1.07 18.34
N GLY A 455 -0.02 -0.53 19.43
CA GLY A 455 0.98 0.54 19.41
C GLY A 455 2.27 0.12 18.71
N SER A 456 2.71 -1.13 18.86
CA SER A 456 3.89 -1.63 18.14
C SER A 456 3.64 -1.75 16.63
N ILE A 457 2.45 -2.19 16.20
CA ILE A 457 2.09 -2.22 14.77
C ILE A 457 2.09 -0.80 14.17
N TRP A 458 1.50 0.17 14.86
CA TRP A 458 1.49 1.57 14.41
C TRP A 458 2.90 2.17 14.35
N THR A 459 3.70 1.94 15.37
CA THR A 459 5.07 2.45 15.45
C THR A 459 5.98 1.81 14.40
N PHE A 460 5.85 0.51 14.16
CA PHE A 460 6.60 -0.22 13.13
C PHE A 460 6.39 0.39 11.74
N ASN A 461 5.18 0.88 11.45
CA ASN A 461 4.81 1.52 10.19
C ASN A 461 4.79 3.05 10.24
N MET A 462 5.46 3.68 11.21
CA MET A 462 5.44 5.14 11.39
C MET A 462 6.33 5.85 10.36
N PHE A 463 5.88 5.88 9.11
CA PHE A 463 6.55 6.51 7.98
C PHE A 463 6.83 8.01 8.22
N ASN A 464 5.79 8.76 8.61
CA ASN A 464 5.83 10.22 8.62
C ASN A 464 6.93 10.80 9.52
N VAL A 465 7.14 10.20 10.69
CA VAL A 465 8.15 10.70 11.64
C VAL A 465 9.54 10.51 11.07
N ILE A 466 9.90 9.31 10.63
CA ILE A 466 11.24 9.05 10.08
C ILE A 466 11.49 9.88 8.82
N TYR A 467 10.54 9.88 7.89
CA TYR A 467 10.71 10.56 6.61
C TYR A 467 10.75 12.09 6.74
N LEU A 468 9.91 12.67 7.57
CA LEU A 468 9.80 14.13 7.71
C LEU A 468 10.79 14.72 8.70
N VAL A 469 11.16 14.04 9.79
CA VAL A 469 12.09 14.58 10.80
C VAL A 469 13.53 14.43 10.35
N SER A 470 14.03 13.20 10.25
CA SER A 470 15.44 12.93 9.87
C SER A 470 15.64 12.76 8.37
N GLY A 471 14.62 12.30 7.63
CA GLY A 471 14.76 11.90 6.22
C GLY A 471 15.69 10.70 6.04
N GLY A 472 15.83 9.83 7.06
CA GLY A 472 16.74 8.68 7.05
C GLY A 472 18.21 9.04 7.30
N LYS A 473 18.52 10.31 7.65
CA LYS A 473 19.92 10.77 7.87
C LYS A 473 20.56 10.14 9.10
N PRO A 474 21.89 9.99 9.05
CA PRO A 474 22.81 10.13 7.93
C PRO A 474 22.74 8.91 6.99
N GLY A 475 22.80 9.13 5.66
CA GLY A 475 23.01 8.07 4.68
C GLY A 475 21.99 6.92 4.64
N GLY A 476 20.75 7.12 5.09
CA GLY A 476 19.73 6.06 5.19
C GLY A 476 19.76 5.26 6.50
N SER A 477 20.71 5.55 7.40
CA SER A 477 20.95 4.73 8.60
C SER A 477 19.85 4.79 9.66
N THR A 478 18.94 5.76 9.60
CA THR A 478 17.74 5.84 10.46
C THR A 478 16.46 5.45 9.72
N ASP A 479 16.56 4.94 8.49
CA ASP A 479 15.39 4.43 7.78
C ASP A 479 14.82 3.19 8.47
N ILE A 480 13.51 3.03 8.37
CA ILE A 480 12.78 1.84 8.78
C ILE A 480 12.19 1.14 7.55
N LEU A 481 11.76 -0.09 7.66
CA LEU A 481 11.31 -0.88 6.50
C LEU A 481 10.27 -0.18 5.64
N VAL A 482 9.33 0.55 6.24
CA VAL A 482 8.28 1.27 5.47
C VAL A 482 8.85 2.47 4.72
N THR A 483 9.86 3.18 5.25
CA THR A 483 10.53 4.28 4.53
C THR A 483 11.40 3.75 3.40
N ASP A 484 12.04 2.60 3.59
CA ASP A 484 12.80 1.93 2.52
C ASP A 484 11.89 1.44 1.38
N ALA A 485 10.72 0.87 1.72
CA ALA A 485 9.71 0.49 0.71
C ALA A 485 9.27 1.70 -0.13
N TYR A 486 9.04 2.85 0.52
CA TYR A 486 8.70 4.10 -0.17
C TYR A 486 9.82 4.55 -1.11
N ARG A 487 11.11 4.47 -0.66
CA ARG A 487 12.24 4.85 -1.51
C ARG A 487 12.39 3.95 -2.73
N TRP A 488 12.13 2.65 -2.59
CA TRP A 488 12.09 1.73 -3.73
C TRP A 488 10.99 2.10 -4.74
N ALA A 489 9.82 2.51 -4.24
CA ALA A 489 8.71 2.88 -5.12
C ALA A 489 8.91 4.21 -5.84
N PHE A 490 9.49 5.24 -5.17
CA PHE A 490 9.42 6.62 -5.64
C PHE A 490 10.78 7.33 -5.80
N GLU A 491 11.85 6.85 -5.16
CA GLU A 491 13.15 7.53 -5.19
C GLU A 491 14.24 6.71 -5.90
N ARG A 492 14.12 5.38 -5.97
CA ARG A 492 15.16 4.49 -6.54
C ARG A 492 14.72 3.87 -7.87
N GLY A 493 14.22 4.69 -8.81
CA GLY A 493 13.92 4.26 -10.17
C GLY A 493 12.58 3.51 -10.31
N GLU A 494 11.58 3.87 -9.51
CA GLU A 494 10.20 3.38 -9.62
C GLU A 494 10.08 1.84 -9.62
N ARG A 495 10.87 1.18 -8.77
CA ARG A 495 10.86 -0.28 -8.63
C ARG A 495 9.68 -0.76 -7.79
N TYR A 496 8.49 -0.65 -8.33
CA TYR A 496 7.24 -1.01 -7.61
C TYR A 496 7.22 -2.47 -7.17
N GLY A 497 7.82 -3.40 -7.93
CA GLY A 497 7.90 -4.81 -7.55
C GLY A 497 8.72 -5.04 -6.28
N MET A 498 9.90 -4.38 -6.17
CA MET A 498 10.72 -4.43 -4.95
C MET A 498 9.99 -3.82 -3.75
N ALA A 499 9.36 -2.66 -3.93
CA ALA A 499 8.59 -2.00 -2.88
C ALA A 499 7.42 -2.88 -2.39
N ALA A 500 6.71 -3.51 -3.32
CA ALA A 500 5.59 -4.41 -3.02
C ALA A 500 6.03 -5.71 -2.33
N ALA A 501 7.16 -6.29 -2.75
CA ALA A 501 7.76 -7.44 -2.08
C ALA A 501 8.18 -7.11 -0.65
N LEU A 502 8.81 -5.94 -0.42
CA LEU A 502 9.16 -5.45 0.91
C LEU A 502 7.91 -5.19 1.76
N GLY A 503 6.87 -4.58 1.19
CA GLY A 503 5.57 -4.41 1.85
C GLY A 503 4.93 -5.75 2.27
N THR A 504 5.06 -6.78 1.43
CA THR A 504 4.62 -8.15 1.76
C THR A 504 5.42 -8.74 2.92
N ILE A 505 6.74 -8.55 2.94
CA ILE A 505 7.59 -8.99 4.07
C ILE A 505 7.21 -8.27 5.36
N ILE A 506 7.00 -6.95 5.32
CA ILE A 506 6.51 -6.15 6.46
C ILE A 506 5.19 -6.73 6.99
N PHE A 507 4.24 -7.00 6.10
CA PHE A 507 2.97 -7.61 6.48
C PHE A 507 3.14 -8.95 7.18
N LEU A 508 4.00 -9.84 6.65
CA LEU A 508 4.26 -11.15 7.26
C LEU A 508 4.91 -11.02 8.64
N ILE A 509 5.86 -10.10 8.82
CA ILE A 509 6.48 -9.81 10.13
C ILE A 509 5.41 -9.37 11.12
N LEU A 510 4.54 -8.44 10.75
CA LEU A 510 3.49 -7.92 11.62
C LEU A 510 2.38 -8.94 11.89
N LEU A 511 2.07 -9.80 10.92
CA LEU A 511 1.15 -10.92 11.11
C LEU A 511 1.69 -11.90 12.15
N LEU A 512 2.95 -12.30 12.03
CA LEU A 512 3.62 -13.17 13.00
C LEU A 512 3.68 -12.52 14.38
N TRP A 513 4.02 -11.24 14.46
CA TRP A 513 4.00 -10.47 15.70
C TRP A 513 2.61 -10.43 16.34
N THR A 514 1.55 -10.19 15.56
CA THR A 514 0.17 -10.17 16.06
C THR A 514 -0.26 -11.53 16.57
N VAL A 515 0.03 -12.61 15.83
CA VAL A 515 -0.30 -13.99 16.25
C VAL A 515 0.44 -14.37 17.53
N PHE A 516 1.72 -14.02 17.62
CA PHE A 516 2.51 -14.26 18.82
C PHE A 516 1.97 -13.44 20.01
N GLY A 517 1.78 -12.15 19.82
CA GLY A 517 1.29 -11.25 20.85
C GLY A 517 -0.05 -11.67 21.43
N THR A 518 -1.02 -12.02 20.56
CA THR A 518 -2.34 -12.48 21.00
C THR A 518 -2.29 -13.80 21.78
N ARG A 519 -1.37 -14.71 21.43
CA ARG A 519 -1.15 -15.95 22.19
C ARG A 519 -0.60 -15.69 23.58
N VAL A 520 0.33 -14.74 23.70
CA VAL A 520 0.90 -14.34 25.01
C VAL A 520 -0.16 -13.68 25.88
N THR A 521 -0.96 -12.78 25.30
CA THR A 521 -2.02 -12.07 26.05
C THR A 521 -3.08 -13.03 26.60
N ARG A 522 -3.55 -14.00 25.81
CA ARG A 522 -4.52 -15.01 26.28
C ARG A 522 -4.02 -15.83 27.47
N ARG A 523 -2.74 -16.19 27.46
CA ARG A 523 -2.14 -16.92 28.59
C ARG A 523 -2.06 -16.09 29.87
N THR A 524 -1.96 -14.78 29.77
CA THR A 524 -1.96 -13.87 30.92
C THR A 524 -3.37 -13.61 31.46
N GLU A 525 -4.41 -13.78 30.68
CA GLU A 525 -5.81 -13.70 31.11
C GLU A 525 -6.30 -14.99 31.79
N GLU A 526 -5.73 -16.14 31.41
CA GLU A 526 -6.06 -17.47 31.96
C GLU A 526 -5.25 -17.84 33.21
N ALA A 527 -4.22 -17.05 33.54
CA ALA A 527 -3.45 -17.27 34.79
C ALA A 527 -4.25 -16.72 35.98
N PRO A 528 -4.52 -17.54 37.03
CA PRO A 528 -5.38 -17.20 38.17
C PRO A 528 -4.81 -16.07 39.04
#